data_a489b3eb88030dd8a6525d1213435003
#
_entry.id   a489b3eb88030dd8a6525d1213435003
#
_cell.length_a   1.000
_cell.length_b   1.000
_cell.length_c   1.000
_cell.angle_alpha   90.00
_cell.angle_beta   90.00
_cell.angle_gamma   90.00
#
_symmetry.space_group_name_H-M   'P 1'
#
loop_
_entity.id
_entity.type
_entity.pdbx_description
1 polymer ?
#
loop_
_entity_poly.entity_id
_entity_poly.type
_entity_poly.pdbx_seq_one_letter_code
_entity_poly.pdbx_strand_id
1 'polypeptide(L)'
;MQDENKFLELGERPVGSLLMQYAIPAIIAMTASSLYHIIDAIFIGQGVGEEAIMGLALTGPIMSLTAAFGAMVGVGGSTLMSVKLGQKDYETARDILGNVVIMNVIMGTSLGILLLLFIDPILRFFGASDLTIGPARDFMTVILAGNIVTHLYLGLNSLLRSTNRPKQAMYATFGTVFLNCLLAPLFIFVFKWGIAGAAAATILSQIIMLGWELHMFVSKKSPIRLEVNRIRIKKKILKESLTIGAPNFLINLCACTVAIFVTRSMTTYGGDIAVGAFGVVNRLALFVVMVVIGLNQGMQPIAGYNFGARKFDRIMRVLKLSIIVATGITTTGFIIGTFFAEFCVTPFAKDSPELIAAAAHGLRIQVMCFPLIGFQIVSTAFFQSIGYAGKSIFLSLTRQMLFLLPAILIIPMFMDNKVDGVWYAMPLSDALATIVSVIMLWLQMKAFKLLQSVNN
;
A
#
# COMPACT_ATOMS: atom_id res chain seq x y z
N MET A 1 -22.67 23.92 -11.82
CA MET A 1 -21.76 24.50 -12.81
C MET A 1 -20.35 24.80 -12.29
N GLN A 2 -20.12 25.54 -11.18
CA GLN A 2 -18.75 25.79 -10.69
C GLN A 2 -18.03 24.54 -10.17
N ASP A 3 -18.74 23.57 -9.62
CA ASP A 3 -18.14 22.34 -9.07
C ASP A 3 -17.87 21.28 -10.14
N GLU A 4 -18.62 21.27 -11.21
CA GLU A 4 -18.42 20.39 -12.39
C GLU A 4 -17.14 20.75 -13.15
N ASN A 5 -16.82 22.04 -13.22
CA ASN A 5 -15.59 22.54 -13.87
C ASN A 5 -14.31 22.03 -13.18
N LYS A 6 -14.34 21.75 -11.87
CA LYS A 6 -13.16 21.23 -11.15
C LYS A 6 -12.75 19.82 -11.63
N PHE A 7 -13.69 18.99 -12.07
CA PHE A 7 -13.36 17.65 -12.60
C PHE A 7 -12.89 17.70 -14.04
N LEU A 8 -13.29 18.74 -14.83
CA LEU A 8 -12.82 18.92 -16.20
C LEU A 8 -11.29 19.08 -16.26
N GLU A 9 -10.69 19.66 -15.21
CA GLU A 9 -9.23 19.79 -15.12
C GLU A 9 -8.50 18.46 -15.31
N LEU A 10 -9.04 17.33 -14.80
CA LEU A 10 -8.47 15.99 -14.97
C LEU A 10 -8.41 15.55 -16.44
N GLY A 11 -9.35 16.06 -17.24
CA GLY A 11 -9.45 15.76 -18.67
C GLY A 11 -8.84 16.82 -19.60
N GLU A 12 -8.40 17.98 -19.11
CA GLU A 12 -8.00 19.13 -19.96
C GLU A 12 -6.59 19.62 -19.68
N ARG A 13 -6.19 19.71 -18.39
CA ARG A 13 -4.84 20.20 -18.01
C ARG A 13 -3.72 19.32 -18.56
N PRO A 14 -2.52 19.85 -18.81
CA PRO A 14 -1.37 19.05 -19.26
C PRO A 14 -1.11 17.87 -18.32
N VAL A 15 -1.02 16.66 -18.88
CA VAL A 15 -0.92 15.39 -18.11
C VAL A 15 0.29 15.37 -17.18
N GLY A 16 1.44 15.91 -17.61
CA GLY A 16 2.65 15.98 -16.77
C GLY A 16 2.47 16.82 -15.52
N SER A 17 1.93 18.04 -15.67
CA SER A 17 1.64 18.94 -14.54
C SER A 17 0.61 18.32 -13.58
N LEU A 18 -0.40 17.66 -14.13
CA LEU A 18 -1.44 16.99 -13.37
C LEU A 18 -0.87 15.81 -12.59
N LEU A 19 -0.05 14.95 -13.23
CA LEU A 19 0.61 13.85 -12.57
C LEU A 19 1.49 14.33 -11.40
N MET A 20 2.27 15.39 -11.57
CA MET A 20 3.08 15.96 -10.49
C MET A 20 2.20 16.50 -9.36
N GLN A 21 1.10 17.20 -9.67
CA GLN A 21 0.16 17.73 -8.66
C GLN A 21 -0.45 16.64 -7.79
N TYR A 22 -0.64 15.42 -8.32
CA TYR A 22 -1.22 14.29 -7.60
C TYR A 22 -0.15 13.38 -6.98
N ALA A 23 0.94 13.12 -7.71
CA ALA A 23 1.98 12.19 -7.28
C ALA A 23 2.83 12.75 -6.13
N ILE A 24 3.24 14.03 -6.19
CA ILE A 24 4.09 14.61 -5.14
C ILE A 24 3.42 14.54 -3.77
N PRO A 25 2.15 14.99 -3.57
CA PRO A 25 1.48 14.83 -2.29
C PRO A 25 1.36 13.38 -1.84
N ALA A 26 1.07 12.46 -2.77
CA ALA A 26 0.94 11.06 -2.43
C ALA A 26 2.29 10.40 -2.05
N ILE A 27 3.38 10.75 -2.73
CA ILE A 27 4.74 10.30 -2.39
C ILE A 27 5.13 10.80 -1.00
N ILE A 28 4.91 12.09 -0.72
CA ILE A 28 5.18 12.67 0.62
C ILE A 28 4.39 11.92 1.70
N ALA A 29 3.10 11.65 1.46
CA ALA A 29 2.25 10.92 2.39
C ALA A 29 2.76 9.49 2.64
N MET A 30 3.13 8.75 1.59
CA MET A 30 3.65 7.38 1.70
C MET A 30 5.01 7.34 2.42
N THR A 31 5.89 8.28 2.12
CA THR A 31 7.20 8.39 2.80
C THR A 31 7.01 8.72 4.29
N ALA A 32 6.13 9.66 4.62
CA ALA A 32 5.79 10.00 6.00
C ALA A 32 5.22 8.78 6.76
N SER A 33 4.32 8.01 6.14
CA SER A 33 3.78 6.77 6.72
C SER A 33 4.85 5.72 6.98
N SER A 34 5.85 5.59 6.10
CA SER A 34 6.96 4.65 6.30
C SER A 34 7.84 5.06 7.49
N LEU A 35 8.16 6.36 7.62
CA LEU A 35 8.94 6.90 8.73
C LEU A 35 8.20 6.77 10.06
N TYR A 36 6.88 6.94 10.04
CA TYR A 36 6.03 6.79 11.22
C TYR A 36 6.19 5.42 11.90
N HIS A 37 6.16 4.33 11.13
CA HIS A 37 6.33 2.98 11.69
C HIS A 37 7.68 2.78 12.39
N ILE A 38 8.72 3.46 11.93
CA ILE A 38 10.04 3.42 12.57
C ILE A 38 10.02 4.22 13.87
N ILE A 39 9.44 5.41 13.86
CA ILE A 39 9.34 6.29 15.03
C ILE A 39 8.50 5.63 16.14
N ASP A 40 7.38 5.03 15.78
CA ASP A 40 6.50 4.34 16.72
C ASP A 40 7.20 3.16 17.40
N ALA A 41 7.95 2.36 16.63
CA ALA A 41 8.77 1.27 17.18
C ALA A 41 9.86 1.78 18.16
N ILE A 42 10.47 2.94 17.89
CA ILE A 42 11.45 3.57 18.78
C ILE A 42 10.79 3.98 20.10
N PHE A 43 9.64 4.63 20.07
CA PHE A 43 8.93 5.04 21.29
C PHE A 43 8.49 3.84 22.13
N ILE A 44 8.00 2.78 21.51
CA ILE A 44 7.61 1.54 22.21
C ILE A 44 8.85 0.89 22.84
N GLY A 45 9.96 0.82 22.11
CA GLY A 45 11.20 0.23 22.61
C GLY A 45 11.77 0.95 23.80
N GLN A 46 11.81 2.28 23.75
CA GLN A 46 12.34 3.10 24.82
C GLN A 46 11.40 3.21 26.04
N GLY A 47 10.09 3.18 25.81
CA GLY A 47 9.10 3.44 26.86
C GLY A 47 8.49 2.20 27.49
N VAL A 48 8.50 1.05 26.79
CA VAL A 48 7.84 -0.18 27.28
C VAL A 48 8.83 -1.33 27.44
N GLY A 49 9.80 -1.46 26.52
CA GLY A 49 10.88 -2.46 26.60
C GLY A 49 10.88 -3.46 25.42
N GLU A 50 11.82 -4.42 25.51
CA GLU A 50 12.09 -5.37 24.41
C GLU A 50 10.93 -6.32 24.13
N GLU A 51 10.24 -6.80 25.19
CA GLU A 51 9.09 -7.70 25.05
C GLU A 51 7.96 -7.07 24.24
N ALA A 52 7.76 -5.75 24.41
CA ALA A 52 6.76 -5.00 23.66
C ALA A 52 7.14 -4.84 22.18
N ILE A 53 8.42 -4.65 21.85
CA ILE A 53 8.90 -4.62 20.45
C ILE A 53 8.69 -5.99 19.79
N MET A 54 9.02 -7.07 20.49
CA MET A 54 8.79 -8.43 19.98
C MET A 54 7.31 -8.68 19.76
N GLY A 55 6.44 -8.28 20.71
CA GLY A 55 4.99 -8.33 20.57
C GLY A 55 4.49 -7.52 19.37
N LEU A 56 4.96 -6.28 19.20
CA LEU A 56 4.61 -5.41 18.07
C LEU A 56 4.99 -6.05 16.71
N ALA A 57 6.15 -6.68 16.63
CA ALA A 57 6.60 -7.32 15.39
C ALA A 57 5.62 -8.41 14.92
N LEU A 58 5.03 -9.16 15.87
CA LEU A 58 4.04 -10.20 15.56
C LEU A 58 2.70 -9.63 15.08
N THR A 59 2.37 -8.41 15.47
CA THR A 59 1.09 -7.76 15.08
C THR A 59 1.13 -7.18 13.67
N GLY A 60 2.31 -6.90 13.12
CA GLY A 60 2.49 -6.26 11.80
C GLY A 60 1.74 -6.94 10.66
N PRO A 61 1.87 -8.26 10.44
CA PRO A 61 1.12 -8.99 9.41
C PRO A 61 -0.39 -8.89 9.60
N ILE A 62 -0.89 -8.97 10.84
CA ILE A 62 -2.32 -8.88 11.16
C ILE A 62 -2.84 -7.48 10.83
N MET A 63 -2.12 -6.45 11.23
CA MET A 63 -2.45 -5.05 10.91
C MET A 63 -2.47 -4.81 9.39
N SER A 64 -1.47 -5.32 8.69
CA SER A 64 -1.38 -5.19 7.23
C SER A 64 -2.56 -5.87 6.52
N LEU A 65 -2.97 -7.04 7.00
CA LEU A 65 -4.09 -7.77 6.45
C LEU A 65 -5.42 -7.05 6.72
N THR A 66 -5.64 -6.54 7.95
CA THR A 66 -6.85 -5.77 8.28
C THR A 66 -6.93 -4.48 7.48
N ALA A 67 -5.82 -3.74 7.38
CA ALA A 67 -5.75 -2.52 6.58
C ALA A 67 -5.99 -2.78 5.07
N ALA A 68 -5.57 -3.96 4.57
CA ALA A 68 -5.79 -4.36 3.19
C ALA A 68 -7.29 -4.50 2.83
N PHE A 69 -8.14 -4.93 3.77
CA PHE A 69 -9.59 -4.95 3.59
C PHE A 69 -10.16 -3.53 3.45
N GLY A 70 -9.77 -2.60 4.33
CA GLY A 70 -10.18 -1.20 4.23
C GLY A 70 -9.69 -0.53 2.94
N ALA A 71 -8.44 -0.80 2.56
CA ALA A 71 -7.85 -0.32 1.32
C ALA A 71 -8.55 -0.92 0.08
N MET A 72 -8.98 -2.18 0.13
CA MET A 72 -9.75 -2.81 -0.96
C MET A 72 -11.02 -2.02 -1.26
N VAL A 73 -11.79 -1.68 -0.23
CA VAL A 73 -13.01 -0.88 -0.37
C VAL A 73 -12.67 0.55 -0.85
N GLY A 74 -11.67 1.18 -0.22
CA GLY A 74 -11.28 2.56 -0.53
C GLY A 74 -10.74 2.74 -1.93
N VAL A 75 -9.78 1.93 -2.35
CA VAL A 75 -9.16 2.00 -3.68
C VAL A 75 -10.15 1.56 -4.77
N GLY A 76 -10.94 0.51 -4.52
CA GLY A 76 -11.96 0.08 -5.47
C GLY A 76 -13.03 1.15 -5.69
N GLY A 77 -13.55 1.74 -4.62
CA GLY A 77 -14.51 2.84 -4.69
C GLY A 77 -13.91 4.10 -5.33
N SER A 78 -12.66 4.45 -5.00
CA SER A 78 -11.94 5.60 -5.58
C SER A 78 -11.73 5.45 -7.10
N THR A 79 -11.33 4.26 -7.55
CA THR A 79 -11.20 3.98 -8.99
C THR A 79 -12.54 4.07 -9.69
N LEU A 80 -13.57 3.40 -9.17
CA LEU A 80 -14.91 3.42 -9.75
C LEU A 80 -15.47 4.85 -9.80
N MET A 81 -15.28 5.63 -8.74
CA MET A 81 -15.66 7.05 -8.68
C MET A 81 -14.94 7.86 -9.77
N SER A 82 -13.63 7.68 -9.94
CA SER A 82 -12.87 8.39 -10.97
C SER A 82 -13.40 8.11 -12.38
N VAL A 83 -13.73 6.84 -12.68
CA VAL A 83 -14.31 6.44 -13.97
C VAL A 83 -15.69 7.08 -14.15
N LYS A 84 -16.55 7.08 -13.10
CA LYS A 84 -17.89 7.67 -13.16
C LYS A 84 -17.86 9.19 -13.33
N LEU A 85 -16.92 9.86 -12.66
CA LEU A 85 -16.70 11.29 -12.85
C LEU A 85 -16.25 11.61 -14.28
N GLY A 86 -15.41 10.77 -14.89
CA GLY A 86 -15.05 10.90 -16.31
C GLY A 86 -16.22 10.69 -17.26
N GLN A 87 -17.17 9.82 -16.92
CA GLN A 87 -18.44 9.62 -17.64
C GLN A 87 -19.47 10.72 -17.37
N LYS A 88 -19.16 11.71 -16.50
CA LYS A 88 -20.09 12.73 -16.03
C LYS A 88 -21.30 12.20 -15.25
N ASP A 89 -21.20 10.98 -14.73
CA ASP A 89 -22.23 10.30 -13.93
C ASP A 89 -22.06 10.68 -12.45
N TYR A 90 -22.41 11.91 -12.11
CA TYR A 90 -22.24 12.47 -10.75
C TYR A 90 -23.18 11.82 -9.74
N GLU A 91 -24.35 11.32 -10.19
CA GLU A 91 -25.30 10.64 -9.31
C GLU A 91 -24.71 9.31 -8.81
N THR A 92 -24.18 8.49 -9.71
CA THR A 92 -23.50 7.26 -9.30
C THR A 92 -22.24 7.57 -8.47
N ALA A 93 -21.51 8.65 -8.75
CA ALA A 93 -20.35 9.05 -7.94
C ALA A 93 -20.73 9.38 -6.49
N ARG A 94 -21.87 10.07 -6.23
CA ARG A 94 -22.41 10.30 -4.88
C ARG A 94 -22.83 9.00 -4.20
N ASP A 95 -23.46 8.08 -4.92
CA ASP A 95 -23.84 6.77 -4.42
C ASP A 95 -22.61 5.93 -4.05
N ILE A 96 -21.50 6.03 -4.80
CA ILE A 96 -20.24 5.36 -4.48
C ILE A 96 -19.69 5.86 -3.14
N LEU A 97 -19.72 7.17 -2.89
CA LEU A 97 -19.27 7.73 -1.61
C LEU A 97 -20.07 7.12 -0.44
N GLY A 98 -21.40 7.11 -0.51
CA GLY A 98 -22.26 6.51 0.51
C GLY A 98 -22.01 5.01 0.67
N ASN A 99 -21.81 4.30 -0.45
CA ASN A 99 -21.49 2.85 -0.42
C ASN A 99 -20.14 2.58 0.26
N VAL A 100 -19.09 3.33 -0.04
CA VAL A 100 -17.76 3.17 0.56
C VAL A 100 -17.83 3.41 2.07
N VAL A 101 -18.59 4.40 2.53
CA VAL A 101 -18.78 4.66 3.96
C VAL A 101 -19.43 3.45 4.64
N ILE A 102 -20.59 2.99 4.17
CA ILE A 102 -21.29 1.87 4.82
C ILE A 102 -20.53 0.55 4.72
N MET A 103 -19.83 0.30 3.61
CA MET A 103 -18.99 -0.89 3.45
C MET A 103 -17.83 -0.90 4.44
N ASN A 104 -17.12 0.23 4.63
CA ASN A 104 -16.04 0.33 5.61
C ASN A 104 -16.54 0.21 7.05
N VAL A 105 -17.74 0.73 7.35
CA VAL A 105 -18.37 0.52 8.65
C VAL A 105 -18.63 -0.97 8.91
N ILE A 106 -19.26 -1.66 7.96
CA ILE A 106 -19.61 -3.08 8.10
C ILE A 106 -18.32 -3.93 8.16
N MET A 107 -17.39 -3.74 7.24
CA MET A 107 -16.15 -4.52 7.20
C MET A 107 -15.25 -4.23 8.41
N GLY A 108 -15.09 -2.97 8.78
CA GLY A 108 -14.28 -2.57 9.93
C GLY A 108 -14.84 -3.14 11.23
N THR A 109 -16.17 -3.08 11.41
CA THR A 109 -16.82 -3.61 12.60
C THR A 109 -16.80 -5.14 12.63
N SER A 110 -17.23 -5.80 11.54
CA SER A 110 -17.31 -7.26 11.49
C SER A 110 -15.93 -7.91 11.62
N LEU A 111 -14.93 -7.39 10.93
CA LEU A 111 -13.56 -7.89 11.00
C LEU A 111 -12.94 -7.60 12.37
N GLY A 112 -13.17 -6.39 12.93
CA GLY A 112 -12.70 -6.03 14.27
C GLY A 112 -13.25 -6.98 15.33
N ILE A 113 -14.56 -7.23 15.34
CA ILE A 113 -15.22 -8.16 16.27
C ILE A 113 -14.69 -9.59 16.06
N LEU A 114 -14.65 -10.07 14.81
CA LEU A 114 -14.17 -11.42 14.50
C LEU A 114 -12.74 -11.65 15.02
N LEU A 115 -11.83 -10.72 14.74
CA LEU A 115 -10.44 -10.85 15.16
C LEU A 115 -10.26 -10.66 16.67
N LEU A 116 -11.09 -9.84 17.34
CA LEU A 116 -11.08 -9.73 18.79
C LEU A 116 -11.51 -11.03 19.49
N LEU A 117 -12.53 -11.71 18.94
CA LEU A 117 -13.01 -12.99 19.49
C LEU A 117 -11.94 -14.11 19.39
N PHE A 118 -11.09 -14.05 18.38
CA PHE A 118 -10.06 -15.06 18.12
C PHE A 118 -8.64 -14.52 18.27
N ILE A 119 -8.44 -13.46 19.06
CA ILE A 119 -7.15 -12.76 19.16
C ILE A 119 -6.02 -13.67 19.60
N ASP A 120 -6.21 -14.48 20.63
CA ASP A 120 -5.16 -15.36 21.18
C ASP A 120 -4.78 -16.50 20.21
N PRO A 121 -5.71 -17.27 19.62
CA PRO A 121 -5.40 -18.23 18.59
C PRO A 121 -4.65 -17.61 17.39
N ILE A 122 -5.04 -16.40 16.98
CA ILE A 122 -4.41 -15.72 15.85
C ILE A 122 -2.98 -15.30 16.21
N LEU A 123 -2.77 -14.67 17.37
CA LEU A 123 -1.44 -14.28 17.82
C LEU A 123 -0.52 -15.51 17.97
N ARG A 124 -1.01 -16.60 18.53
CA ARG A 124 -0.24 -17.85 18.62
C ARG A 124 0.07 -18.46 17.24
N PHE A 125 -0.86 -18.39 16.31
CA PHE A 125 -0.61 -18.81 14.91
C PHE A 125 0.52 -18.01 14.26
N PHE A 126 0.62 -16.72 14.57
CA PHE A 126 1.73 -15.85 14.11
C PHE A 126 3.01 -15.98 14.94
N GLY A 127 3.04 -16.90 15.92
CA GLY A 127 4.27 -17.25 16.66
C GLY A 127 4.41 -16.55 18.02
N ALA A 128 3.32 -16.04 18.60
CA ALA A 128 3.36 -15.45 19.94
C ALA A 128 3.69 -16.51 20.99
N SER A 129 4.77 -16.27 21.77
CA SER A 129 5.14 -17.03 22.95
C SER A 129 4.38 -16.53 24.19
N ASP A 130 4.50 -17.25 25.32
CA ASP A 130 3.90 -16.79 26.58
C ASP A 130 4.45 -15.45 27.06
N LEU A 131 5.66 -15.09 26.63
CA LEU A 131 6.29 -13.81 26.95
C LEU A 131 5.72 -12.66 26.09
N THR A 132 5.45 -12.90 24.81
CA THR A 132 5.10 -11.84 23.86
C THR A 132 3.60 -11.69 23.65
N ILE A 133 2.79 -12.69 24.03
CA ILE A 133 1.34 -12.68 23.81
C ILE A 133 0.63 -11.56 24.58
N GLY A 134 1.07 -11.23 25.80
CA GLY A 134 0.49 -10.16 26.60
C GLY A 134 0.58 -8.81 25.89
N PRO A 135 1.80 -8.30 25.63
CA PRO A 135 1.98 -7.04 24.90
C PRO A 135 1.32 -7.02 23.53
N ALA A 136 1.38 -8.11 22.76
CA ALA A 136 0.74 -8.20 21.47
C ALA A 136 -0.78 -8.10 21.55
N ARG A 137 -1.38 -8.74 22.56
CA ARG A 137 -2.82 -8.69 22.82
C ARG A 137 -3.25 -7.28 23.22
N ASP A 138 -2.54 -6.64 24.14
CA ASP A 138 -2.87 -5.29 24.61
C ASP A 138 -2.87 -4.28 23.47
N PHE A 139 -1.85 -4.36 22.61
CA PHE A 139 -1.76 -3.51 21.41
C PHE A 139 -2.90 -3.80 20.42
N MET A 140 -3.08 -5.08 20.05
CA MET A 140 -4.07 -5.47 19.04
C MET A 140 -5.50 -5.25 19.50
N THR A 141 -5.80 -5.38 20.79
CA THR A 141 -7.15 -5.12 21.31
C THR A 141 -7.58 -3.68 21.03
N VAL A 142 -6.70 -2.71 21.26
CA VAL A 142 -7.00 -1.30 20.98
C VAL A 142 -7.11 -1.03 19.48
N ILE A 143 -6.19 -1.57 18.68
CA ILE A 143 -6.21 -1.42 17.21
C ILE A 143 -7.48 -2.03 16.62
N LEU A 144 -7.87 -3.23 17.03
CA LEU A 144 -9.07 -3.92 16.51
C LEU A 144 -10.37 -3.27 16.97
N ALA A 145 -10.42 -2.76 18.20
CA ALA A 145 -11.55 -1.94 18.67
C ALA A 145 -11.72 -0.66 17.84
N GLY A 146 -10.61 -0.05 17.40
CA GLY A 146 -10.58 1.11 16.53
C GLY A 146 -10.65 0.79 15.01
N ASN A 147 -10.78 -0.48 14.63
CA ASN A 147 -10.66 -0.91 13.23
C ASN A 147 -11.67 -0.24 12.28
N ILE A 148 -12.88 0.05 12.76
CA ILE A 148 -13.87 0.83 12.01
C ILE A 148 -13.35 2.22 11.62
N VAL A 149 -12.62 2.89 12.53
CA VAL A 149 -12.02 4.21 12.28
C VAL A 149 -10.96 4.10 11.22
N THR A 150 -10.07 3.11 11.35
CA THR A 150 -8.99 2.86 10.37
C THR A 150 -9.56 2.61 8.97
N HIS A 151 -10.60 1.78 8.84
CA HIS A 151 -11.21 1.48 7.55
C HIS A 151 -11.88 2.71 6.92
N LEU A 152 -12.66 3.47 7.70
CA LEU A 152 -13.29 4.71 7.23
C LEU A 152 -12.26 5.73 6.79
N TYR A 153 -11.23 5.95 7.60
CA TYR A 153 -10.12 6.86 7.30
C TYR A 153 -9.42 6.48 5.98
N LEU A 154 -9.00 5.22 5.80
CA LEU A 154 -8.35 4.76 4.57
C LEU A 154 -9.28 4.88 3.35
N GLY A 155 -10.55 4.57 3.53
CA GLY A 155 -11.57 4.68 2.48
C GLY A 155 -11.78 6.11 2.01
N LEU A 156 -12.03 7.03 2.94
CA LEU A 156 -12.26 8.45 2.63
C LEU A 156 -11.01 9.14 2.10
N ASN A 157 -9.82 8.80 2.65
CA ASN A 157 -8.55 9.30 2.12
C ASN A 157 -8.36 8.96 0.64
N SER A 158 -8.70 7.73 0.24
CA SER A 158 -8.65 7.32 -1.16
C SER A 158 -9.65 8.10 -2.04
N LEU A 159 -10.84 8.36 -1.54
CA LEU A 159 -11.87 9.14 -2.23
C LEU A 159 -11.53 10.63 -2.37
N LEU A 160 -10.76 11.22 -1.43
CA LEU A 160 -10.28 12.59 -1.56
C LEU A 160 -9.44 12.78 -2.83
N ARG A 161 -8.61 11.79 -3.16
CA ARG A 161 -7.79 11.84 -4.39
C ARG A 161 -8.65 11.80 -5.65
N SER A 162 -9.67 10.94 -5.70
CA SER A 162 -10.57 10.84 -6.87
C SER A 162 -11.47 12.06 -7.03
N THR A 163 -11.72 12.82 -5.96
CA THR A 163 -12.53 14.04 -5.99
C THR A 163 -11.72 15.35 -6.20
N ASN A 164 -10.57 15.26 -6.85
CA ASN A 164 -9.66 16.37 -7.15
C ASN A 164 -9.10 17.08 -5.90
N ARG A 165 -8.82 16.30 -4.83
CA ARG A 165 -8.32 16.81 -3.55
C ARG A 165 -7.06 16.08 -3.06
N PRO A 166 -6.00 15.91 -3.90
CA PRO A 166 -4.81 15.14 -3.51
C PRO A 166 -4.03 15.78 -2.37
N LYS A 167 -3.98 17.12 -2.29
CA LYS A 167 -3.33 17.83 -1.18
C LYS A 167 -4.03 17.57 0.16
N GLN A 168 -5.36 17.53 0.16
CA GLN A 168 -6.13 17.23 1.37
C GLN A 168 -5.90 15.80 1.83
N ALA A 169 -5.84 14.84 0.92
CA ALA A 169 -5.47 13.47 1.26
C ALA A 169 -4.06 13.38 1.89
N MET A 170 -3.09 14.14 1.37
CA MET A 170 -1.76 14.27 1.98
C MET A 170 -1.83 14.90 3.38
N TYR A 171 -2.58 15.99 3.55
CA TYR A 171 -2.71 16.65 4.85
C TYR A 171 -3.37 15.73 5.89
N ALA A 172 -4.34 14.90 5.50
CA ALA A 172 -4.93 13.90 6.38
C ALA A 172 -3.87 12.88 6.84
N THR A 173 -3.10 12.32 5.91
CA THR A 173 -2.05 11.34 6.24
C THR A 173 -0.94 11.97 7.09
N PHE A 174 -0.45 13.14 6.68
CA PHE A 174 0.59 13.85 7.44
C PHE A 174 0.10 14.27 8.83
N GLY A 175 -1.14 14.74 8.93
CA GLY A 175 -1.77 15.09 10.21
C GLY A 175 -1.90 13.89 11.14
N THR A 176 -2.25 12.71 10.63
CA THR A 176 -2.28 11.47 11.42
C THR A 176 -0.90 11.12 11.96
N VAL A 177 0.14 11.17 11.11
CA VAL A 177 1.52 10.91 11.51
C VAL A 177 1.99 11.91 12.56
N PHE A 178 1.76 13.19 12.32
CA PHE A 178 2.15 14.27 13.23
C PHE A 178 1.47 14.16 14.59
N LEU A 179 0.16 13.96 14.60
CA LEU A 179 -0.61 13.78 15.84
C LEU A 179 -0.16 12.54 16.61
N ASN A 180 0.11 11.44 15.90
CA ASN A 180 0.61 10.23 16.54
C ASN A 180 1.99 10.47 17.19
N CYS A 181 2.92 11.12 16.49
CA CYS A 181 4.24 11.46 17.04
C CYS A 181 4.17 12.34 18.30
N LEU A 182 3.07 13.10 18.48
CA LEU A 182 2.84 13.87 19.71
C LEU A 182 2.14 13.04 20.81
N LEU A 183 1.13 12.25 20.41
CA LEU A 183 0.28 11.51 21.36
C LEU A 183 0.96 10.23 21.87
N ALA A 184 1.76 9.54 21.05
CA ALA A 184 2.41 8.30 21.45
C ALA A 184 3.38 8.52 22.64
N PRO A 185 4.30 9.50 22.63
CA PRO A 185 5.11 9.80 23.80
C PRO A 185 4.28 10.18 25.03
N LEU A 186 3.21 10.97 24.86
CA LEU A 186 2.33 11.36 25.94
C LEU A 186 1.68 10.14 26.61
N PHE A 187 1.14 9.21 25.82
CA PHE A 187 0.46 8.05 26.37
C PHE A 187 1.43 6.99 26.92
N ILE A 188 2.61 6.84 26.32
CA ILE A 188 3.62 5.87 26.74
C ILE A 188 4.35 6.37 27.98
N PHE A 189 4.92 7.58 27.95
CA PHE A 189 5.83 8.07 29.00
C PHE A 189 5.13 8.82 30.12
N VAL A 190 4.11 9.65 29.83
CA VAL A 190 3.42 10.47 30.82
C VAL A 190 2.28 9.69 31.48
N PHE A 191 1.36 9.12 30.68
CA PHE A 191 0.23 8.35 31.21
C PHE A 191 0.59 6.91 31.55
N LYS A 192 1.75 6.42 31.12
CA LYS A 192 2.27 5.06 31.39
C LYS A 192 1.31 3.94 30.96
N TRP A 193 0.61 4.13 29.83
CA TRP A 193 -0.31 3.13 29.29
C TRP A 193 0.41 2.00 28.52
N GLY A 194 1.75 2.02 28.50
CA GLY A 194 2.55 0.99 27.84
C GLY A 194 2.26 0.90 26.33
N ILE A 195 2.30 -0.31 25.81
CA ILE A 195 2.09 -0.55 24.37
C ILE A 195 0.64 -0.25 23.92
N ALA A 196 -0.34 -0.41 24.81
CA ALA A 196 -1.72 0.00 24.53
C ALA A 196 -1.84 1.51 24.33
N GLY A 197 -0.97 2.31 24.96
CA GLY A 197 -0.88 3.76 24.74
C GLY A 197 -0.44 4.11 23.33
N ALA A 198 0.51 3.39 22.74
CA ALA A 198 0.90 3.56 21.34
C ALA A 198 -0.27 3.27 20.39
N ALA A 199 -0.99 2.17 20.62
CA ALA A 199 -2.18 1.82 19.85
C ALA A 199 -3.29 2.89 19.98
N ALA A 200 -3.52 3.39 21.20
CA ALA A 200 -4.50 4.46 21.46
C ALA A 200 -4.12 5.77 20.75
N ALA A 201 -2.83 6.13 20.74
CA ALA A 201 -2.33 7.29 20.00
C ALA A 201 -2.62 7.17 18.50
N THR A 202 -2.41 5.99 17.93
CA THR A 202 -2.71 5.69 16.51
C THR A 202 -4.20 5.88 16.22
N ILE A 203 -5.08 5.25 16.99
CA ILE A 203 -6.53 5.34 16.77
C ILE A 203 -7.05 6.76 16.99
N LEU A 204 -6.59 7.45 18.05
CA LEU A 204 -7.03 8.83 18.31
C LEU A 204 -6.59 9.79 17.20
N SER A 205 -5.37 9.65 16.68
CA SER A 205 -4.88 10.43 15.55
C SER A 205 -5.75 10.21 14.31
N GLN A 206 -6.14 8.96 14.06
CA GLN A 206 -7.04 8.61 12.96
C GLN A 206 -8.46 9.16 13.18
N ILE A 207 -8.99 9.15 14.40
CA ILE A 207 -10.31 9.73 14.74
C ILE A 207 -10.33 11.22 14.41
N ILE A 208 -9.31 11.96 14.83
CA ILE A 208 -9.22 13.41 14.59
C ILE A 208 -9.19 13.70 13.09
N MET A 209 -8.34 12.98 12.35
CA MET A 209 -8.21 13.19 10.92
C MET A 209 -9.40 12.65 10.12
N LEU A 210 -10.04 11.57 10.55
CA LEU A 210 -11.32 11.10 10.00
C LEU A 210 -12.41 12.15 10.15
N GLY A 211 -12.49 12.80 11.32
CA GLY A 211 -13.44 13.91 11.53
C GLY A 211 -13.21 15.06 10.52
N TRP A 212 -11.95 15.38 10.25
CA TRP A 212 -11.60 16.37 9.25
C TRP A 212 -11.95 15.91 7.80
N GLU A 213 -11.68 14.65 7.44
CA GLU A 213 -12.07 14.09 6.13
C GLU A 213 -13.59 14.07 5.95
N LEU A 214 -14.35 13.66 6.97
CA LEU A 214 -15.82 13.69 6.96
C LEU A 214 -16.33 15.12 6.78
N HIS A 215 -15.75 16.10 7.50
CA HIS A 215 -16.10 17.52 7.31
C HIS A 215 -15.90 17.95 5.85
N MET A 216 -14.83 17.52 5.21
CA MET A 216 -14.57 17.80 3.80
C MET A 216 -15.67 17.27 2.86
N PHE A 217 -16.23 16.11 3.14
CA PHE A 217 -17.31 15.51 2.32
C PHE A 217 -18.71 16.00 2.69
N VAL A 218 -18.96 16.42 3.93
CA VAL A 218 -20.26 16.96 4.36
C VAL A 218 -20.42 18.43 3.99
N SER A 219 -19.33 19.17 3.85
CA SER A 219 -19.32 20.60 3.51
C SER A 219 -20.11 20.90 2.23
N LYS A 220 -20.88 21.99 2.23
CA LYS A 220 -21.62 22.49 1.05
C LYS A 220 -20.71 22.85 -0.14
N LYS A 221 -19.41 23.07 0.12
CA LYS A 221 -18.39 23.36 -0.90
C LYS A 221 -17.82 22.08 -1.53
N SER A 222 -18.28 20.90 -1.13
CA SER A 222 -17.82 19.63 -1.70
C SER A 222 -18.50 19.36 -3.03
N PRO A 223 -17.73 19.11 -4.13
CA PRO A 223 -18.31 18.78 -5.44
C PRO A 223 -19.08 17.44 -5.40
N ILE A 224 -18.58 16.49 -4.62
CA ILE A 224 -19.28 15.24 -4.31
C ILE A 224 -19.54 15.24 -2.81
N ARG A 225 -20.81 15.40 -2.43
CA ARG A 225 -21.23 15.53 -1.04
C ARG A 225 -21.74 14.20 -0.50
N LEU A 226 -21.39 13.91 0.77
CA LEU A 226 -21.98 12.80 1.50
C LEU A 226 -23.39 13.19 1.96
N GLU A 227 -24.38 12.47 1.48
CA GLU A 227 -25.79 12.61 1.83
C GLU A 227 -26.23 11.38 2.61
N VAL A 228 -26.88 11.58 3.77
CA VAL A 228 -27.29 10.49 4.68
C VAL A 228 -28.21 9.48 3.99
N ASN A 229 -29.10 9.94 3.14
CA ASN A 229 -30.03 9.12 2.35
C ASN A 229 -29.32 8.22 1.31
N ARG A 230 -28.05 8.50 0.99
CA ARG A 230 -27.23 7.71 0.07
C ARG A 230 -26.29 6.72 0.77
N ILE A 231 -26.26 6.71 2.11
CA ILE A 231 -25.50 5.75 2.91
C ILE A 231 -26.27 4.44 2.93
N ARG A 232 -26.19 3.70 1.81
CA ARG A 232 -26.87 2.42 1.64
C ARG A 232 -26.07 1.51 0.71
N ILE A 233 -26.24 0.20 0.89
CA ILE A 233 -25.59 -0.79 0.03
C ILE A 233 -26.35 -0.89 -1.30
N LYS A 234 -25.67 -0.54 -2.39
CA LYS A 234 -26.10 -0.85 -3.75
C LYS A 234 -25.28 -2.04 -4.28
N LYS A 235 -25.92 -3.21 -4.47
CA LYS A 235 -25.25 -4.47 -4.83
C LYS A 235 -24.30 -4.34 -6.04
N LYS A 236 -24.69 -3.55 -7.05
CA LYS A 236 -23.86 -3.31 -8.24
C LYS A 236 -22.56 -2.57 -7.86
N ILE A 237 -22.66 -1.46 -7.13
CA ILE A 237 -21.52 -0.66 -6.69
C ILE A 237 -20.64 -1.48 -5.75
N LEU A 238 -21.24 -2.23 -4.82
CA LEU A 238 -20.55 -3.14 -3.92
C LEU A 238 -19.67 -4.13 -4.71
N LYS A 239 -20.28 -4.85 -5.68
CA LYS A 239 -19.57 -5.85 -6.48
C LYS A 239 -18.43 -5.22 -7.29
N GLU A 240 -18.70 -4.11 -7.97
CA GLU A 240 -17.71 -3.41 -8.78
C GLU A 240 -16.56 -2.88 -7.92
N SER A 241 -16.83 -2.21 -6.80
CA SER A 241 -15.81 -1.68 -5.90
C SER A 241 -14.93 -2.78 -5.29
N LEU A 242 -15.53 -3.88 -4.80
CA LEU A 242 -14.77 -4.99 -4.25
C LEU A 242 -13.92 -5.68 -5.32
N THR A 243 -14.47 -5.87 -6.53
CA THR A 243 -13.72 -6.49 -7.63
C THR A 243 -12.52 -5.64 -8.04
N ILE A 244 -12.69 -4.32 -8.19
CA ILE A 244 -11.60 -3.40 -8.56
C ILE A 244 -10.57 -3.26 -7.44
N GLY A 245 -11.00 -3.34 -6.20
CA GLY A 245 -10.12 -3.25 -5.04
C GLY A 245 -9.41 -4.56 -4.68
N ALA A 246 -9.92 -5.71 -5.11
CA ALA A 246 -9.38 -7.03 -4.80
C ALA A 246 -7.87 -7.21 -5.07
N PRO A 247 -7.27 -6.61 -6.13
CA PRO A 247 -5.83 -6.69 -6.33
C PRO A 247 -5.02 -6.23 -5.12
N ASN A 248 -5.41 -5.13 -4.45
CA ASN A 248 -4.69 -4.64 -3.28
C ASN A 248 -4.72 -5.62 -2.10
N PHE A 249 -5.87 -6.22 -1.84
CA PHE A 249 -5.99 -7.25 -0.81
C PHE A 249 -5.13 -8.47 -1.15
N LEU A 250 -5.22 -8.97 -2.38
CA LEU A 250 -4.45 -10.14 -2.82
C LEU A 250 -2.94 -9.89 -2.81
N ILE A 251 -2.48 -8.69 -3.20
CA ILE A 251 -1.06 -8.32 -3.11
C ILE A 251 -0.56 -8.43 -1.66
N ASN A 252 -1.30 -7.89 -0.70
CA ASN A 252 -0.91 -7.96 0.71
C ASN A 252 -0.93 -9.40 1.25
N LEU A 253 -1.96 -10.17 0.91
CA LEU A 253 -2.05 -11.58 1.30
C LEU A 253 -0.88 -12.39 0.74
N CYS A 254 -0.56 -12.20 -0.54
CA CYS A 254 0.59 -12.85 -1.18
C CYS A 254 1.92 -12.40 -0.57
N ALA A 255 2.07 -11.11 -0.27
CA ALA A 255 3.27 -10.60 0.36
C ALA A 255 3.51 -11.22 1.75
N CYS A 256 2.45 -11.36 2.56
CA CYS A 256 2.54 -12.07 3.85
C CYS A 256 2.94 -13.53 3.67
N THR A 257 2.33 -14.23 2.71
CA THR A 257 2.66 -15.63 2.41
C THR A 257 4.12 -15.79 1.98
N VAL A 258 4.57 -14.96 1.02
CA VAL A 258 5.96 -14.97 0.53
C VAL A 258 6.94 -14.67 1.65
N ALA A 259 6.65 -13.68 2.52
CA ALA A 259 7.51 -13.33 3.64
C ALA A 259 7.74 -14.52 4.59
N ILE A 260 6.72 -15.34 4.86
CA ILE A 260 6.84 -16.56 5.66
C ILE A 260 7.80 -17.56 5.00
N PHE A 261 7.64 -17.81 3.70
CA PHE A 261 8.49 -18.75 2.98
C PHE A 261 9.93 -18.27 2.87
N VAL A 262 10.15 -16.98 2.59
CA VAL A 262 11.50 -16.38 2.54
C VAL A 262 12.16 -16.49 3.90
N THR A 263 11.49 -16.06 4.98
CA THR A 263 12.05 -16.12 6.34
C THR A 263 12.40 -17.57 6.71
N ARG A 264 11.50 -18.52 6.44
CA ARG A 264 11.76 -19.94 6.72
C ARG A 264 12.95 -20.47 5.93
N SER A 265 13.07 -20.14 4.66
CA SER A 265 14.21 -20.54 3.82
C SER A 265 15.51 -19.90 4.30
N MET A 266 15.50 -18.61 4.64
CA MET A 266 16.66 -17.91 5.21
C MET A 266 17.11 -18.52 6.54
N THR A 267 16.16 -18.85 7.45
CA THR A 267 16.45 -19.53 8.71
C THR A 267 17.09 -20.90 8.46
N THR A 268 16.52 -21.67 7.53
CA THR A 268 16.97 -23.05 7.26
C THR A 268 18.36 -23.10 6.64
N TYR A 269 18.68 -22.16 5.75
CA TYR A 269 19.93 -22.20 4.96
C TYR A 269 21.03 -21.30 5.49
N GLY A 270 20.72 -20.25 6.23
CA GLY A 270 21.70 -19.23 6.66
C GLY A 270 21.56 -18.78 8.12
N GLY A 271 20.61 -19.36 8.88
CA GLY A 271 20.43 -19.05 10.29
C GLY A 271 20.00 -17.59 10.55
N ASP A 272 20.27 -17.14 11.77
CA ASP A 272 19.82 -15.82 12.27
C ASP A 272 20.43 -14.62 11.50
N ILE A 273 21.68 -14.76 11.04
CA ILE A 273 22.36 -13.72 10.26
C ILE A 273 21.64 -13.50 8.92
N ALA A 274 21.25 -14.56 8.23
CA ALA A 274 20.55 -14.45 6.96
C ALA A 274 19.14 -13.85 7.14
N VAL A 275 18.43 -14.21 8.21
CA VAL A 275 17.12 -13.62 8.56
C VAL A 275 17.27 -12.14 8.89
N GLY A 276 18.27 -11.78 9.69
CA GLY A 276 18.58 -10.38 10.01
C GLY A 276 18.93 -9.57 8.78
N ALA A 277 19.78 -10.12 7.89
CA ALA A 277 20.13 -9.51 6.61
C ALA A 277 18.90 -9.28 5.73
N PHE A 278 18.01 -10.27 5.62
CA PHE A 278 16.75 -10.13 4.88
C PHE A 278 15.87 -9.04 5.47
N GLY A 279 15.76 -8.96 6.79
CA GLY A 279 14.99 -7.91 7.48
C GLY A 279 15.46 -6.49 7.13
N VAL A 280 16.78 -6.26 7.13
CA VAL A 280 17.38 -4.97 6.78
C VAL A 280 17.16 -4.64 5.29
N VAL A 281 17.46 -5.58 4.42
CA VAL A 281 17.34 -5.41 2.95
C VAL A 281 15.88 -5.15 2.55
N ASN A 282 14.94 -5.89 3.14
CA ASN A 282 13.51 -5.71 2.87
C ASN A 282 13.01 -4.31 3.27
N ARG A 283 13.49 -3.76 4.38
CA ARG A 283 13.14 -2.38 4.80
C ARG A 283 13.64 -1.34 3.81
N LEU A 284 14.87 -1.49 3.32
CA LEU A 284 15.46 -0.60 2.31
C LEU A 284 14.71 -0.70 0.97
N ALA A 285 14.39 -1.92 0.53
CA ALA A 285 13.61 -2.16 -0.68
C ALA A 285 12.18 -1.57 -0.58
N LEU A 286 11.50 -1.77 0.55
CA LEU A 286 10.17 -1.22 0.79
C LEU A 286 10.15 0.31 0.72
N PHE A 287 11.19 1.00 1.19
CA PHE A 287 11.27 2.45 1.09
C PHE A 287 11.17 2.93 -0.38
N VAL A 288 11.94 2.32 -1.29
CA VAL A 288 11.89 2.64 -2.73
C VAL A 288 10.51 2.31 -3.32
N VAL A 289 9.96 1.16 -2.96
CA VAL A 289 8.63 0.71 -3.43
C VAL A 289 7.51 1.66 -2.96
N MET A 290 7.60 2.21 -1.73
CA MET A 290 6.60 3.14 -1.21
C MET A 290 6.54 4.45 -2.01
N VAL A 291 7.67 4.92 -2.52
CA VAL A 291 7.71 6.09 -3.41
C VAL A 291 6.97 5.79 -4.72
N VAL A 292 7.15 4.59 -5.29
CA VAL A 292 6.42 4.16 -6.51
C VAL A 292 4.93 3.96 -6.23
N ILE A 293 4.56 3.45 -5.06
CA ILE A 293 3.15 3.34 -4.64
C ILE A 293 2.51 4.73 -4.55
N GLY A 294 3.22 5.71 -3.99
CA GLY A 294 2.77 7.11 -3.97
C GLY A 294 2.52 7.66 -5.38
N LEU A 295 3.44 7.41 -6.31
CA LEU A 295 3.27 7.78 -7.72
C LEU A 295 2.00 7.13 -8.32
N ASN A 296 1.77 5.84 -8.07
CA ASN A 296 0.59 5.13 -8.54
C ASN A 296 -0.72 5.68 -7.96
N GLN A 297 -0.73 6.07 -6.69
CA GLN A 297 -1.88 6.74 -6.07
C GLN A 297 -2.19 8.09 -6.73
N GLY A 298 -1.16 8.77 -7.26
CA GLY A 298 -1.33 9.99 -8.05
C GLY A 298 -1.82 9.70 -9.48
N MET A 299 -1.34 8.63 -10.10
CA MET A 299 -1.74 8.21 -11.45
C MET A 299 -3.21 7.75 -11.50
N GLN A 300 -3.67 7.04 -10.49
CA GLN A 300 -4.96 6.35 -10.46
C GLN A 300 -6.17 7.24 -10.79
N PRO A 301 -6.40 8.39 -10.15
CA PRO A 301 -7.56 9.23 -10.47
C PRO A 301 -7.49 9.82 -11.87
N ILE A 302 -6.27 10.12 -12.37
CA ILE A 302 -6.08 10.67 -13.71
C ILE A 302 -6.40 9.62 -14.77
N ALA A 303 -5.87 8.40 -14.62
CA ALA A 303 -6.11 7.29 -15.55
C ALA A 303 -7.59 6.88 -15.54
N GLY A 304 -8.21 6.73 -14.36
CA GLY A 304 -9.61 6.36 -14.20
C GLY A 304 -10.57 7.38 -14.82
N TYR A 305 -10.36 8.67 -14.54
CA TYR A 305 -11.16 9.75 -15.13
C TYR A 305 -11.08 9.76 -16.67
N ASN A 306 -9.86 9.77 -17.22
CA ASN A 306 -9.67 9.81 -18.67
C ASN A 306 -10.18 8.52 -19.35
N PHE A 307 -10.17 7.38 -18.67
CA PHE A 307 -10.78 6.14 -19.15
C PHE A 307 -12.31 6.28 -19.22
N GLY A 308 -12.95 6.80 -18.16
CA GLY A 308 -14.38 7.11 -18.16
C GLY A 308 -14.78 8.08 -19.27
N ALA A 309 -13.94 9.10 -19.50
CA ALA A 309 -14.13 10.12 -20.54
C ALA A 309 -13.72 9.66 -21.96
N ARG A 310 -13.28 8.41 -22.16
CA ARG A 310 -12.78 7.84 -23.43
C ARG A 310 -11.62 8.62 -24.06
N LYS A 311 -10.82 9.34 -23.27
CA LYS A 311 -9.66 10.12 -23.72
C LYS A 311 -8.40 9.24 -23.75
N PHE A 312 -8.32 8.27 -24.68
CA PHE A 312 -7.29 7.24 -24.72
C PHE A 312 -5.87 7.80 -24.88
N ASP A 313 -5.67 8.87 -25.65
CA ASP A 313 -4.36 9.53 -25.81
C ASP A 313 -3.82 10.03 -24.45
N ARG A 314 -4.68 10.58 -23.62
CA ARG A 314 -4.30 11.05 -22.29
C ARG A 314 -3.98 9.90 -21.34
N ILE A 315 -4.71 8.79 -21.45
CA ILE A 315 -4.44 7.56 -20.70
C ILE A 315 -3.04 7.03 -21.05
N MET A 316 -2.73 6.96 -22.35
CA MET A 316 -1.43 6.53 -22.83
C MET A 316 -0.30 7.45 -22.34
N ARG A 317 -0.56 8.74 -22.34
CA ARG A 317 0.43 9.74 -21.89
C ARG A 317 0.68 9.67 -20.39
N VAL A 318 -0.34 9.52 -19.56
CA VAL A 318 -0.15 9.38 -18.10
C VAL A 318 0.58 8.09 -17.78
N LEU A 319 0.24 6.98 -18.43
CA LEU A 319 0.92 5.70 -18.26
C LEU A 319 2.40 5.80 -18.62
N LYS A 320 2.73 6.35 -19.81
CA LYS A 320 4.13 6.53 -20.25
C LYS A 320 4.93 7.37 -19.27
N LEU A 321 4.38 8.50 -18.82
CA LEU A 321 5.06 9.37 -17.85
C LEU A 321 5.24 8.68 -16.51
N SER A 322 4.24 7.96 -16.02
CA SER A 322 4.35 7.21 -14.76
C SER A 322 5.39 6.10 -14.84
N ILE A 323 5.48 5.38 -15.96
CA ILE A 323 6.53 4.38 -16.19
C ILE A 323 7.92 5.02 -16.17
N ILE A 324 8.12 6.14 -16.89
CA ILE A 324 9.41 6.84 -16.93
C ILE A 324 9.84 7.29 -15.52
N VAL A 325 8.92 7.92 -14.78
CA VAL A 325 9.22 8.39 -13.41
C VAL A 325 9.50 7.21 -12.47
N ALA A 326 8.67 6.17 -12.50
CA ALA A 326 8.85 4.99 -11.65
C ALA A 326 10.17 4.26 -11.96
N THR A 327 10.50 4.07 -13.25
CA THR A 327 11.77 3.47 -13.67
C THR A 327 12.94 4.33 -13.22
N GLY A 328 12.84 5.65 -13.29
CA GLY A 328 13.86 6.57 -12.76
C GLY A 328 14.07 6.40 -11.26
N ILE A 329 12.99 6.33 -10.47
CA ILE A 329 13.02 6.12 -9.02
C ILE A 329 13.68 4.77 -8.69
N THR A 330 13.23 3.69 -9.33
CA THR A 330 13.73 2.34 -9.05
C THR A 330 15.16 2.14 -9.56
N THR A 331 15.56 2.77 -10.67
CA THR A 331 16.94 2.79 -11.15
C THR A 331 17.85 3.55 -10.18
N THR A 332 17.39 4.65 -9.59
CA THR A 332 18.12 5.34 -8.52
C THR A 332 18.31 4.41 -7.32
N GLY A 333 17.25 3.68 -6.92
CA GLY A 333 17.35 2.65 -5.89
C GLY A 333 18.35 1.54 -6.22
N PHE A 334 18.40 1.09 -7.47
CA PHE A 334 19.39 0.14 -7.97
C PHE A 334 20.83 0.68 -7.84
N ILE A 335 21.08 1.90 -8.30
CA ILE A 335 22.40 2.53 -8.21
C ILE A 335 22.86 2.65 -6.76
N ILE A 336 21.99 3.18 -5.88
CA ILE A 336 22.30 3.33 -4.46
C ILE A 336 22.55 1.96 -3.81
N GLY A 337 21.66 1.00 -4.03
CA GLY A 337 21.73 -0.34 -3.42
C GLY A 337 22.91 -1.18 -3.95
N THR A 338 23.40 -0.92 -5.16
CA THR A 338 24.55 -1.63 -5.73
C THR A 338 25.88 -1.01 -5.28
N PHE A 339 26.03 0.30 -5.44
CA PHE A 339 27.32 0.97 -5.21
C PHE A 339 27.52 1.43 -3.77
N PHE A 340 26.43 1.69 -3.03
CA PHE A 340 26.47 2.18 -1.66
C PHE A 340 25.81 1.22 -0.67
N ALA A 341 25.80 -0.09 -0.97
CA ALA A 341 25.12 -1.12 -0.17
C ALA A 341 25.55 -1.10 1.30
N GLU A 342 26.85 -1.11 1.58
CA GLU A 342 27.38 -1.09 2.95
C GLU A 342 26.99 0.18 3.71
N PHE A 343 27.06 1.34 3.06
CA PHE A 343 26.62 2.61 3.65
C PHE A 343 25.14 2.58 4.03
N CYS A 344 24.29 1.98 3.21
CA CYS A 344 22.85 1.86 3.49
C CYS A 344 22.55 0.89 4.63
N VAL A 345 23.33 -0.18 4.77
CA VAL A 345 23.10 -1.24 5.76
C VAL A 345 23.70 -0.91 7.12
N THR A 346 24.86 -0.24 7.17
CA THR A 346 25.61 0.07 8.40
C THR A 346 24.74 0.70 9.51
N PRO A 347 23.81 1.64 9.25
CA PRO A 347 22.97 2.21 10.30
C PRO A 347 22.12 1.19 11.06
N PHE A 348 21.83 0.04 10.45
CA PHE A 348 20.95 -1.00 11.01
C PHE A 348 21.73 -2.10 11.76
N ALA A 349 23.03 -2.20 11.59
CA ALA A 349 23.84 -3.33 12.07
C ALA A 349 25.24 -2.93 12.56
N LYS A 350 25.38 -1.78 13.23
CA LYS A 350 26.68 -1.19 13.59
C LYS A 350 27.62 -2.14 14.34
N ASP A 351 27.09 -3.06 15.14
CA ASP A 351 27.85 -3.92 16.04
C ASP A 351 28.14 -5.33 15.47
N SER A 352 27.70 -5.62 14.23
CA SER A 352 27.88 -6.94 13.60
C SER A 352 28.44 -6.82 12.18
N PRO A 353 29.77 -6.90 11.97
CA PRO A 353 30.37 -6.88 10.64
C PRO A 353 29.85 -7.99 9.71
N GLU A 354 29.54 -9.18 10.26
CA GLU A 354 29.01 -10.30 9.48
C GLU A 354 27.61 -9.98 8.95
N LEU A 355 26.75 -9.36 9.75
CA LEU A 355 25.42 -8.94 9.33
C LEU A 355 25.49 -7.83 8.27
N ILE A 356 26.43 -6.87 8.40
CA ILE A 356 26.65 -5.84 7.39
C ILE A 356 27.06 -6.48 6.06
N ALA A 357 28.02 -7.40 6.08
CA ALA A 357 28.49 -8.08 4.86
C ALA A 357 27.36 -8.89 4.19
N ALA A 358 26.62 -9.69 4.98
CA ALA A 358 25.50 -10.51 4.49
C ALA A 358 24.37 -9.65 3.91
N ALA A 359 23.99 -8.56 4.59
CA ALA A 359 22.93 -7.67 4.14
C ALA A 359 23.36 -6.84 2.92
N ALA A 360 24.61 -6.36 2.86
CA ALA A 360 25.13 -5.65 1.68
C ALA A 360 25.18 -6.56 0.45
N HIS A 361 25.60 -7.83 0.63
CA HIS A 361 25.56 -8.83 -0.43
C HIS A 361 24.13 -9.10 -0.91
N GLY A 362 23.20 -9.37 0.02
CA GLY A 362 21.79 -9.59 -0.31
C GLY A 362 21.13 -8.38 -0.98
N LEU A 363 21.46 -7.16 -0.54
CA LEU A 363 20.94 -5.93 -1.15
C LEU A 363 21.38 -5.78 -2.61
N ARG A 364 22.66 -6.02 -2.90
CA ARG A 364 23.18 -5.98 -4.29
C ARG A 364 22.44 -6.93 -5.21
N ILE A 365 22.12 -8.15 -4.73
CA ILE A 365 21.37 -9.13 -5.51
C ILE A 365 19.91 -8.69 -5.67
N GLN A 366 19.26 -8.31 -4.59
CA GLN A 366 17.83 -7.96 -4.62
C GLN A 366 17.52 -6.77 -5.52
N VAL A 367 18.39 -5.74 -5.55
CA VAL A 367 18.14 -4.56 -6.38
C VAL A 367 18.48 -4.75 -7.86
N MET A 368 19.04 -5.89 -8.25
CA MET A 368 19.54 -6.14 -9.61
C MET A 368 18.49 -5.89 -10.70
N CYS A 369 17.24 -6.26 -10.44
CA CYS A 369 16.11 -6.03 -11.36
C CYS A 369 15.24 -4.81 -10.99
N PHE A 370 15.66 -3.95 -10.05
CA PHE A 370 14.89 -2.76 -9.67
C PHE A 370 14.53 -1.85 -10.84
N PRO A 371 15.39 -1.60 -11.84
CA PRO A 371 15.00 -0.83 -13.02
C PRO A 371 13.75 -1.37 -13.73
N LEU A 372 13.51 -2.69 -13.65
CA LEU A 372 12.36 -3.34 -14.25
C LEU A 372 11.11 -3.31 -13.35
N ILE A 373 11.30 -3.31 -12.02
CA ILE A 373 10.20 -3.33 -11.04
C ILE A 373 9.30 -2.10 -11.19
N GLY A 374 9.87 -0.91 -11.44
CA GLY A 374 9.12 0.32 -11.63
C GLY A 374 8.06 0.19 -12.73
N PHE A 375 8.45 -0.37 -13.87
CA PHE A 375 7.55 -0.68 -14.98
C PHE A 375 6.45 -1.66 -14.56
N GLN A 376 6.79 -2.75 -13.89
CA GLN A 376 5.87 -3.82 -13.49
C GLN A 376 4.82 -3.30 -12.49
N ILE A 377 5.24 -2.55 -11.46
CA ILE A 377 4.33 -2.01 -10.43
C ILE A 377 3.35 -0.99 -11.06
N VAL A 378 3.85 -0.10 -11.92
CA VAL A 378 2.99 0.88 -12.62
C VAL A 378 2.02 0.19 -13.56
N SER A 379 2.44 -0.83 -14.31
CA SER A 379 1.56 -1.57 -15.22
C SER A 379 0.42 -2.27 -14.49
N THR A 380 0.71 -2.88 -13.35
CA THR A 380 -0.29 -3.54 -12.49
C THR A 380 -1.30 -2.52 -11.95
N ALA A 381 -0.81 -1.40 -11.40
CA ALA A 381 -1.64 -0.33 -10.87
C ALA A 381 -2.46 0.37 -11.98
N PHE A 382 -1.93 0.46 -13.17
CA PHE A 382 -2.64 1.02 -14.33
C PHE A 382 -3.87 0.20 -14.70
N PHE A 383 -3.75 -1.12 -14.81
CA PHE A 383 -4.93 -1.97 -15.08
C PHE A 383 -6.00 -1.83 -14.01
N GLN A 384 -5.62 -1.71 -12.75
CA GLN A 384 -6.55 -1.42 -11.66
C GLN A 384 -7.22 -0.05 -11.83
N SER A 385 -6.45 0.98 -12.19
CA SER A 385 -6.91 2.36 -12.33
C SER A 385 -7.97 2.55 -13.40
N ILE A 386 -7.97 1.71 -14.43
CA ILE A 386 -8.98 1.69 -15.50
C ILE A 386 -10.09 0.65 -15.26
N GLY A 387 -10.14 0.04 -14.08
CA GLY A 387 -11.18 -0.94 -13.69
C GLY A 387 -10.96 -2.37 -14.21
N TYR A 388 -9.80 -2.67 -14.83
CA TYR A 388 -9.49 -4.02 -15.33
C TYR A 388 -8.87 -4.90 -14.22
N ALA A 389 -9.67 -5.11 -13.17
CA ALA A 389 -9.26 -5.83 -11.97
C ALA A 389 -8.65 -7.22 -12.25
N GLY A 390 -9.26 -7.99 -13.14
CA GLY A 390 -8.75 -9.34 -13.50
C GLY A 390 -7.32 -9.33 -14.04
N LYS A 391 -6.97 -8.33 -14.88
CA LYS A 391 -5.60 -8.16 -15.39
C LYS A 391 -4.63 -7.74 -14.30
N SER A 392 -5.05 -6.85 -13.41
CA SER A 392 -4.26 -6.43 -12.26
C SER A 392 -4.01 -7.58 -11.28
N ILE A 393 -5.04 -8.37 -10.96
CA ILE A 393 -4.94 -9.57 -10.11
C ILE A 393 -3.95 -10.57 -10.75
N PHE A 394 -4.11 -10.85 -12.03
CA PHE A 394 -3.24 -11.80 -12.72
C PHE A 394 -1.77 -11.38 -12.65
N LEU A 395 -1.45 -10.11 -12.94
CA LEU A 395 -0.07 -9.60 -12.87
C LEU A 395 0.50 -9.67 -11.45
N SER A 396 -0.32 -9.35 -10.44
CA SER A 396 0.10 -9.41 -9.03
C SER A 396 0.39 -10.84 -8.58
N LEU A 397 -0.52 -11.77 -8.90
CA LEU A 397 -0.36 -13.18 -8.54
C LEU A 397 0.79 -13.84 -9.31
N THR A 398 0.96 -13.50 -10.59
CA THR A 398 2.04 -14.01 -11.43
C THR A 398 3.40 -13.72 -10.80
N ARG A 399 3.64 -12.50 -10.34
CA ARG A 399 4.91 -12.13 -9.70
C ARG A 399 5.16 -12.91 -8.42
N GLN A 400 4.21 -12.93 -7.50
CA GLN A 400 4.42 -13.44 -6.15
C GLN A 400 4.21 -14.94 -6.02
N MET A 401 3.12 -15.47 -6.60
CA MET A 401 2.73 -16.86 -6.44
C MET A 401 3.28 -17.77 -7.54
N LEU A 402 3.25 -17.30 -8.80
CA LEU A 402 3.68 -18.14 -9.92
C LEU A 402 5.19 -18.13 -10.13
N PHE A 403 5.88 -17.03 -9.85
CA PHE A 403 7.31 -16.93 -10.08
C PHE A 403 8.11 -16.95 -8.78
N LEU A 404 7.82 -16.03 -7.83
CA LEU A 404 8.66 -15.87 -6.66
C LEU A 404 8.57 -17.07 -5.71
N LEU A 405 7.38 -17.54 -5.38
CA LEU A 405 7.21 -18.64 -4.44
C LEU A 405 7.87 -19.95 -4.93
N PRO A 406 7.65 -20.41 -6.17
CA PRO A 406 8.38 -21.56 -6.70
C PRO A 406 9.89 -21.33 -6.80
N ALA A 407 10.32 -20.12 -7.18
CA ALA A 407 11.74 -19.80 -7.29
C ALA A 407 12.47 -19.90 -5.95
N ILE A 408 11.86 -19.42 -4.85
CA ILE A 408 12.39 -19.54 -3.47
C ILE A 408 12.59 -21.01 -3.07
N LEU A 409 11.71 -21.90 -3.52
CA LEU A 409 11.78 -23.32 -3.19
C LEU A 409 12.74 -24.10 -4.09
N ILE A 410 12.84 -23.73 -5.36
CA ILE A 410 13.55 -24.51 -6.39
C ILE A 410 15.01 -24.04 -6.54
N ILE A 411 15.28 -22.73 -6.65
CA ILE A 411 16.63 -22.23 -6.97
C ILE A 411 17.67 -22.65 -5.91
N PRO A 412 17.39 -22.60 -4.60
CA PRO A 412 18.36 -23.04 -3.60
C PRO A 412 18.81 -24.51 -3.74
N MET A 413 18.01 -25.35 -4.43
CA MET A 413 18.36 -26.74 -4.65
C MET A 413 19.48 -26.93 -5.68
N PHE A 414 19.67 -25.94 -6.56
CA PHE A 414 20.64 -25.99 -7.65
C PHE A 414 21.87 -25.10 -7.40
N MET A 415 21.95 -24.43 -6.25
CA MET A 415 23.08 -23.55 -5.91
C MET A 415 23.90 -24.13 -4.75
N ASP A 416 25.21 -23.99 -4.82
CA ASP A 416 26.12 -24.38 -3.74
C ASP A 416 25.84 -23.57 -2.47
N ASN A 417 25.69 -22.26 -2.61
CA ASN A 417 25.21 -21.39 -1.55
C ASN A 417 23.68 -21.25 -1.63
N LYS A 418 22.97 -21.97 -0.80
CA LYS A 418 21.51 -21.99 -0.79
C LYS A 418 20.88 -20.66 -0.40
N VAL A 419 21.55 -19.85 0.44
CA VAL A 419 21.11 -18.51 0.83
C VAL A 419 21.07 -17.60 -0.40
N ASP A 420 22.11 -17.66 -1.24
CA ASP A 420 22.15 -16.89 -2.50
C ASP A 420 21.03 -17.33 -3.44
N GLY A 421 20.67 -18.62 -3.43
CA GLY A 421 19.53 -19.12 -4.20
C GLY A 421 18.21 -18.44 -3.81
N VAL A 422 17.98 -18.18 -2.52
CA VAL A 422 16.81 -17.42 -2.06
C VAL A 422 16.89 -15.96 -2.51
N TRP A 423 18.08 -15.33 -2.45
CA TRP A 423 18.26 -13.96 -2.93
C TRP A 423 18.00 -13.83 -4.43
N TYR A 424 18.54 -14.73 -5.27
CA TYR A 424 18.36 -14.71 -6.73
C TYR A 424 16.91 -15.01 -7.17
N ALA A 425 16.10 -15.65 -6.32
CA ALA A 425 14.70 -15.88 -6.60
C ALA A 425 13.93 -14.56 -6.82
N MET A 426 14.31 -13.49 -6.11
CA MET A 426 13.63 -12.19 -6.19
C MET A 426 13.84 -11.51 -7.55
N PRO A 427 15.07 -11.21 -8.00
CA PRO A 427 15.28 -10.57 -9.29
C PRO A 427 14.81 -11.44 -10.46
N LEU A 428 14.90 -12.77 -10.37
CA LEU A 428 14.38 -13.64 -11.42
C LEU A 428 12.87 -13.51 -11.57
N SER A 429 12.14 -13.53 -10.43
CA SER A 429 10.68 -13.36 -10.46
C SER A 429 10.26 -11.98 -11.00
N ASP A 430 11.01 -10.94 -10.67
CA ASP A 430 10.77 -9.58 -11.14
C ASP A 430 11.01 -9.46 -12.65
N ALA A 431 12.05 -10.08 -13.18
CA ALA A 431 12.33 -10.12 -14.62
C ALA A 431 11.22 -10.85 -15.38
N LEU A 432 10.81 -12.06 -14.92
CA LEU A 432 9.75 -12.83 -15.54
C LEU A 432 8.40 -12.10 -15.48
N ALA A 433 8.06 -11.53 -14.33
CA ALA A 433 6.83 -10.75 -14.17
C ALA A 433 6.81 -9.50 -15.07
N THR A 434 7.98 -8.88 -15.29
CA THR A 434 8.10 -7.74 -16.19
C THR A 434 7.81 -8.15 -17.64
N ILE A 435 8.30 -9.29 -18.11
CA ILE A 435 8.02 -9.81 -19.45
C ILE A 435 6.51 -9.99 -19.63
N VAL A 436 5.84 -10.64 -18.69
CA VAL A 436 4.38 -10.81 -18.72
C VAL A 436 3.65 -9.47 -18.74
N SER A 437 4.12 -8.49 -17.93
CA SER A 437 3.55 -7.15 -17.87
C SER A 437 3.70 -6.39 -19.20
N VAL A 438 4.85 -6.52 -19.89
CA VAL A 438 5.11 -5.93 -21.21
C VAL A 438 4.13 -6.49 -22.22
N ILE A 439 3.96 -7.82 -22.28
CA ILE A 439 3.06 -8.49 -23.23
C ILE A 439 1.61 -8.01 -23.00
N MET A 440 1.16 -8.04 -21.73
CA MET A 440 -0.21 -7.64 -21.40
C MET A 440 -0.48 -6.17 -21.71
N LEU A 441 0.49 -5.30 -21.41
CA LEU A 441 0.35 -3.87 -21.67
C LEU A 441 0.36 -3.59 -23.19
N TRP A 442 1.24 -4.24 -23.93
CA TRP A 442 1.28 -4.14 -25.39
C TRP A 442 -0.05 -4.53 -26.04
N LEU A 443 -0.65 -5.66 -25.64
CA LEU A 443 -1.97 -6.09 -26.09
C LEU A 443 -3.06 -5.06 -25.77
N GLN A 444 -3.02 -4.48 -24.56
CA GLN A 444 -3.99 -3.47 -24.16
C GLN A 444 -3.85 -2.17 -24.96
N MET A 445 -2.62 -1.74 -25.23
CA MET A 445 -2.35 -0.55 -26.03
C MET A 445 -2.84 -0.73 -27.48
N LYS A 446 -2.66 -1.93 -28.04
CA LYS A 446 -3.20 -2.27 -29.36
C LYS A 446 -4.72 -2.19 -29.38
N ALA A 447 -5.38 -2.71 -28.34
CA ALA A 447 -6.85 -2.62 -28.20
C ALA A 447 -7.33 -1.16 -28.09
N PHE A 448 -6.64 -0.29 -27.36
CA PHE A 448 -7.00 1.13 -27.28
C PHE A 448 -6.86 1.86 -28.62
N LYS A 449 -5.82 1.57 -29.39
CA LYS A 449 -5.66 2.15 -30.76
C LYS A 449 -6.78 1.72 -31.68
N LEU A 450 -7.22 0.47 -31.62
CA LEU A 450 -8.37 -0.02 -32.40
C LEU A 450 -9.68 0.68 -31.99
N LEU A 451 -9.90 0.90 -30.70
CA LEU A 451 -11.08 1.63 -30.21
C LEU A 451 -11.08 3.11 -30.65
N GLN A 452 -9.91 3.73 -30.77
CA GLN A 452 -9.78 5.09 -31.31
C GLN A 452 -10.11 5.16 -32.80
N SER A 453 -9.62 4.20 -33.59
CA SER A 453 -9.86 4.19 -35.04
C SER A 453 -11.32 3.94 -35.44
N VAL A 454 -12.11 3.36 -34.52
CA VAL A 454 -13.57 3.12 -34.76
C VAL A 454 -14.39 4.35 -34.32
N ASN A 455 -13.88 5.22 -33.48
CA ASN A 455 -14.58 6.41 -32.97
C ASN A 455 -14.23 7.71 -33.73
N ASN A 456 -13.22 7.66 -34.65
CA ASN A 456 -12.89 8.70 -35.63
C ASN A 456 -13.48 8.31 -37.01
#